data_732cff4cf0d5ee783e755739900d3a6d
#
_entry.id   732cff4cf0d5ee783e755739900d3a6d
#
_cell.length_a   1.000
_cell.length_b   1.000
_cell.length_c   1.000
_cell.angle_alpha   90.00
_cell.angle_beta   90.00
_cell.angle_gamma   90.00
#
_symmetry.space_group_name_H-M   'P 1'
#
loop_
_entity.id
_entity.type
_entity.pdbx_description
1 polymer ?
#
loop_
_entity_poly.entity_id
_entity_poly.type
_entity_poly.pdbx_seq_one_letter_code
_entity_poly.pdbx_strand_id
1 'polypeptide(L)'
;MGHKVLTPLQGFIGLPFVLNTRPGSISSRIAWELKSAGCRGVAISVESANDFLRNDVLKKQTRVQDMHESIKHLKSHNILTKTYNMIGLPGETLENALQTVKLNIELKPTWARCAIISPYPNTKLWDIGVQKGLLKDVSPEDFSDNYCDDTLFKNKDRDQLINLQRFFPLVVRFPVLLPLVLWLIKWPRNAVFDKLGRLFFGYYAVKYWGYSIRDVCKYGWYFIKTGQPI
;
A
#
# COMPACT_ATOMS: atom_id res chain seq x y z
N MET A 1 5.49 -21.51 -16.68
CA MET A 1 5.93 -22.00 -15.36
C MET A 1 4.82 -22.04 -14.29
N GLY A 2 3.73 -21.28 -14.40
CA GLY A 2 2.66 -21.21 -13.39
C GLY A 2 1.83 -22.49 -13.20
N HIS A 3 1.58 -23.26 -14.25
CA HIS A 3 0.70 -24.44 -14.17
C HIS A 3 1.14 -25.52 -13.17
N LYS A 4 2.45 -25.73 -13.00
CA LYS A 4 2.96 -26.81 -12.13
C LYS A 4 2.88 -26.51 -10.64
N VAL A 5 2.68 -25.24 -10.23
CA VAL A 5 2.66 -24.83 -8.80
C VAL A 5 1.22 -24.70 -8.28
N LEU A 6 0.27 -24.28 -9.12
CA LEU A 6 -1.10 -24.00 -8.68
C LEU A 6 -1.95 -25.27 -8.51
N THR A 7 -1.73 -26.30 -9.32
CA THR A 7 -2.47 -27.57 -9.23
C THR A 7 -2.23 -28.30 -7.89
N PRO A 8 -0.99 -28.39 -7.35
CA PRO A 8 -0.75 -28.96 -6.04
C PRO A 8 -1.41 -28.20 -4.89
N LEU A 9 -1.44 -26.85 -4.94
CA LEU A 9 -2.06 -26.04 -3.89
C LEU A 9 -3.56 -26.33 -3.73
N GLN A 10 -4.27 -26.51 -4.84
CA GLN A 10 -5.70 -26.80 -4.82
C GLN A 10 -5.98 -28.25 -4.34
N GLY A 11 -5.14 -29.22 -4.73
CA GLY A 11 -5.35 -30.63 -4.41
C GLY A 11 -4.94 -31.04 -2.99
N PHE A 12 -3.94 -30.36 -2.41
CA PHE A 12 -3.36 -30.79 -1.12
C PHE A 12 -3.75 -29.90 0.07
N ILE A 13 -4.01 -28.60 -0.13
CA ILE A 13 -4.20 -27.67 0.99
C ILE A 13 -5.64 -27.18 1.08
N GLY A 14 -6.34 -26.96 -0.03
CA GLY A 14 -7.74 -26.53 -0.07
C GLY A 14 -8.04 -25.17 0.60
N LEU A 15 -7.01 -24.44 1.04
CA LEU A 15 -7.16 -23.16 1.73
C LEU A 15 -7.13 -21.99 0.75
N PRO A 16 -7.96 -20.96 0.95
CA PRO A 16 -7.86 -19.71 0.19
C PRO A 16 -6.53 -19.03 0.48
N PHE A 17 -5.90 -18.48 -0.56
CA PHE A 17 -4.63 -17.79 -0.43
C PHE A 17 -4.66 -16.40 -1.07
N VAL A 18 -3.71 -15.57 -0.70
CA VAL A 18 -3.42 -14.29 -1.32
C VAL A 18 -1.96 -14.26 -1.78
N LEU A 19 -1.67 -13.47 -2.81
CA LEU A 19 -0.31 -13.30 -3.30
C LEU A 19 0.01 -11.85 -3.64
N ASN A 20 1.30 -11.54 -3.75
CA ASN A 20 1.80 -10.27 -4.21
C ASN A 20 2.46 -10.45 -5.58
N THR A 21 2.27 -9.49 -6.47
CA THR A 21 2.88 -9.54 -7.80
C THR A 21 3.19 -8.15 -8.35
N ARG A 22 3.97 -8.10 -9.43
CA ARG A 22 4.25 -6.87 -10.16
C ARG A 22 3.12 -6.58 -11.18
N PRO A 23 2.89 -5.30 -11.51
CA PRO A 23 2.06 -4.93 -12.66
C PRO A 23 2.57 -5.62 -13.94
N GLY A 24 1.65 -5.99 -14.84
CA GLY A 24 1.97 -6.66 -16.10
C GLY A 24 2.17 -8.19 -15.99
N SER A 25 2.24 -8.73 -14.76
CA SER A 25 2.39 -10.19 -14.58
C SER A 25 1.06 -10.96 -14.67
N ILE A 26 -0.07 -10.27 -14.68
CA ILE A 26 -1.40 -10.87 -14.66
C ILE A 26 -2.08 -10.72 -16.04
N SER A 27 -2.14 -11.79 -16.79
CA SER A 27 -3.01 -11.92 -17.96
C SER A 27 -4.37 -12.50 -17.55
N SER A 28 -5.37 -12.43 -18.46
CA SER A 28 -6.69 -13.04 -18.22
C SER A 28 -6.58 -14.54 -17.92
N ARG A 29 -5.69 -15.26 -18.60
CA ARG A 29 -5.42 -16.67 -18.35
C ARG A 29 -4.88 -16.91 -16.94
N ILE A 30 -3.87 -16.13 -16.52
CA ILE A 30 -3.28 -16.24 -15.16
C ILE A 30 -4.33 -15.92 -14.10
N ALA A 31 -5.17 -14.90 -14.31
CA ALA A 31 -6.25 -14.59 -13.38
C ALA A 31 -7.26 -15.74 -13.25
N TRP A 32 -7.62 -16.39 -14.35
CA TRP A 32 -8.46 -17.58 -14.33
C TRP A 32 -7.81 -18.75 -13.58
N GLU A 33 -6.54 -19.05 -13.86
CA GLU A 33 -5.79 -20.11 -13.18
C GLU A 33 -5.69 -19.86 -11.67
N LEU A 34 -5.38 -18.61 -11.27
CA LEU A 34 -5.36 -18.19 -9.87
C LEU A 34 -6.71 -18.38 -9.18
N LYS A 35 -7.80 -17.97 -9.83
CA LYS A 35 -9.15 -18.16 -9.29
C LYS A 35 -9.50 -19.62 -9.12
N SER A 36 -9.20 -20.43 -10.13
CA SER A 36 -9.42 -21.88 -10.11
C SER A 36 -8.61 -22.57 -8.99
N ALA A 37 -7.43 -22.03 -8.66
CA ALA A 37 -6.58 -22.55 -7.58
C ALA A 37 -7.00 -22.06 -6.18
N GLY A 38 -8.11 -21.30 -6.04
CA GLY A 38 -8.58 -20.81 -4.74
C GLY A 38 -7.97 -19.46 -4.31
N CYS A 39 -7.33 -18.72 -5.24
CA CYS A 39 -6.81 -17.40 -4.93
C CYS A 39 -7.96 -16.44 -4.55
N ARG A 40 -7.90 -15.90 -3.35
CA ARG A 40 -8.85 -14.93 -2.83
C ARG A 40 -8.52 -13.51 -3.27
N GLY A 41 -7.25 -13.15 -3.27
CA GLY A 41 -6.82 -11.79 -3.55
C GLY A 41 -5.39 -11.68 -4.03
N VAL A 42 -5.14 -10.66 -4.85
CA VAL A 42 -3.82 -10.34 -5.38
C VAL A 42 -3.47 -8.90 -5.05
N ALA A 43 -2.29 -8.69 -4.50
CA ALA A 43 -1.73 -7.37 -4.28
C ALA A 43 -0.76 -6.99 -5.41
N ILE A 44 -0.90 -5.77 -5.92
CA ILE A 44 -0.09 -5.20 -7.00
C ILE A 44 0.67 -4.00 -6.48
N SER A 45 1.97 -3.96 -6.75
CA SER A 45 2.84 -2.84 -6.41
C SER A 45 2.64 -1.68 -7.38
N VAL A 46 1.86 -0.67 -7.00
CA VAL A 46 1.70 0.59 -7.73
C VAL A 46 2.85 1.54 -7.42
N GLU A 47 3.23 1.62 -6.15
CA GLU A 47 4.26 2.44 -5.53
C GLU A 47 3.95 3.94 -5.66
N SER A 48 4.13 4.53 -6.84
CA SER A 48 3.81 5.94 -7.15
C SER A 48 3.22 6.06 -8.56
N ALA A 49 2.29 6.99 -8.76
CA ALA A 49 1.79 7.35 -10.09
C ALA A 49 2.82 8.16 -10.89
N ASN A 50 3.71 8.87 -10.21
CA ASN A 50 4.76 9.64 -10.86
C ASN A 50 5.82 8.71 -11.47
N ASP A 51 6.02 8.79 -12.79
CA ASP A 51 6.92 7.89 -13.53
C ASP A 51 8.37 8.02 -13.07
N PHE A 52 8.86 9.23 -12.83
CA PHE A 52 10.22 9.45 -12.35
C PHE A 52 10.43 8.83 -10.97
N LEU A 53 9.52 9.07 -10.02
CA LEU A 53 9.62 8.48 -8.68
C LEU A 53 9.56 6.96 -8.74
N ARG A 54 8.66 6.40 -9.56
CA ARG A 54 8.48 4.96 -9.67
C ARG A 54 9.63 4.27 -10.41
N ASN A 55 10.05 4.80 -11.55
CA ASN A 55 10.96 4.11 -12.45
C ASN A 55 12.42 4.53 -12.29
N ASP A 56 12.70 5.80 -11.94
CA ASP A 56 14.07 6.31 -11.79
C ASP A 56 14.56 6.27 -10.35
N VAL A 57 13.71 6.62 -9.39
CA VAL A 57 14.07 6.58 -7.96
C VAL A 57 13.93 5.16 -7.40
N LEU A 58 12.75 4.53 -7.55
CA LEU A 58 12.46 3.19 -7.01
C LEU A 58 12.90 2.03 -7.93
N LYS A 59 13.32 2.31 -9.17
CA LYS A 59 13.77 1.32 -10.17
C LYS A 59 12.77 0.19 -10.44
N LYS A 60 11.45 0.49 -10.39
CA LYS A 60 10.39 -0.52 -10.54
C LYS A 60 10.17 -0.96 -11.99
N GLN A 61 10.46 -0.08 -12.98
CA GLN A 61 10.31 -0.36 -14.41
C GLN A 61 8.92 -0.90 -14.75
N THR A 62 7.88 -0.17 -14.31
CA THR A 62 6.47 -0.54 -14.52
C THR A 62 5.71 0.61 -15.15
N ARG A 63 4.70 0.27 -15.96
CA ARG A 63 3.82 1.25 -16.64
C ARG A 63 2.47 1.30 -15.96
N VAL A 64 1.83 2.45 -15.97
CA VAL A 64 0.45 2.63 -15.46
C VAL A 64 -0.53 1.74 -16.22
N GLN A 65 -0.34 1.58 -17.53
CA GLN A 65 -1.16 0.69 -18.36
C GLN A 65 -1.15 -0.76 -17.83
N ASP A 66 0.02 -1.27 -17.43
CA ASP A 66 0.16 -2.64 -16.89
C ASP A 66 -0.61 -2.81 -15.56
N MET A 67 -0.75 -1.73 -14.78
CA MET A 67 -1.55 -1.72 -13.55
C MET A 67 -3.05 -1.83 -13.85
N HIS A 68 -3.54 -1.04 -14.82
CA HIS A 68 -4.93 -1.08 -15.26
C HIS A 68 -5.32 -2.46 -15.80
N GLU A 69 -4.49 -3.03 -16.67
CA GLU A 69 -4.74 -4.34 -17.28
C GLU A 69 -4.74 -5.45 -16.23
N SER A 70 -3.74 -5.47 -15.35
CA SER A 70 -3.65 -6.47 -14.27
C SER A 70 -4.87 -6.42 -13.35
N ILE A 71 -5.28 -5.22 -12.93
CA ILE A 71 -6.46 -5.06 -12.05
C ILE A 71 -7.75 -5.42 -12.80
N LYS A 72 -7.89 -5.06 -14.07
CA LYS A 72 -9.02 -5.44 -14.92
C LYS A 72 -9.16 -6.97 -15.00
N HIS A 73 -8.07 -7.69 -15.27
CA HIS A 73 -8.09 -9.15 -15.35
C HIS A 73 -8.43 -9.81 -14.00
N LEU A 74 -7.91 -9.32 -12.90
CA LEU A 74 -8.24 -9.84 -11.58
C LEU A 74 -9.72 -9.65 -11.24
N LYS A 75 -10.25 -8.46 -11.51
CA LYS A 75 -11.66 -8.14 -11.24
C LYS A 75 -12.62 -8.96 -12.11
N SER A 76 -12.30 -9.20 -13.37
CA SER A 76 -13.15 -10.01 -14.26
C SER A 76 -13.30 -11.47 -13.79
N HIS A 77 -12.37 -11.94 -12.95
CA HIS A 77 -12.44 -13.27 -12.32
C HIS A 77 -12.82 -13.21 -10.82
N ASN A 78 -13.39 -12.08 -10.34
CA ASN A 78 -13.82 -11.92 -8.94
C ASN A 78 -12.69 -12.21 -7.92
N ILE A 79 -11.45 -11.78 -8.24
CA ILE A 79 -10.32 -11.81 -7.32
C ILE A 79 -10.20 -10.45 -6.66
N LEU A 80 -10.11 -10.42 -5.33
CA LEU A 80 -9.93 -9.19 -4.57
C LEU A 80 -8.59 -8.55 -4.94
N THR A 81 -8.59 -7.23 -5.11
CA THR A 81 -7.38 -6.50 -5.50
C THR A 81 -6.90 -5.59 -4.38
N LYS A 82 -5.60 -5.61 -4.14
CA LYS A 82 -4.94 -4.69 -3.22
C LYS A 82 -3.84 -3.95 -3.97
N THR A 83 -3.67 -2.67 -3.69
CA THR A 83 -2.52 -1.92 -4.20
C THR A 83 -1.58 -1.56 -3.05
N TYR A 84 -0.27 -1.66 -3.31
CA TYR A 84 0.75 -1.10 -2.45
C TYR A 84 1.22 0.22 -3.04
N ASN A 85 1.17 1.26 -2.23
CA ASN A 85 1.58 2.61 -2.58
C ASN A 85 2.58 3.12 -1.55
N MET A 86 3.48 3.96 -1.98
CA MET A 86 4.46 4.65 -1.14
C MET A 86 4.33 6.15 -1.36
N ILE A 87 4.39 6.91 -0.28
CA ILE A 87 4.50 8.37 -0.29
C ILE A 87 5.58 8.81 0.68
N GLY A 88 6.04 10.05 0.54
CA GLY A 88 7.20 10.55 1.27
C GLY A 88 8.53 10.16 0.64
N LEU A 89 8.54 9.86 -0.66
CA LEU A 89 9.74 9.56 -1.44
C LEU A 89 10.68 10.78 -1.50
N PRO A 90 12.00 10.58 -1.70
CA PRO A 90 12.94 11.70 -1.79
C PRO A 90 12.61 12.62 -2.97
N GLY A 91 12.30 13.88 -2.66
CA GLY A 91 11.88 14.89 -3.64
C GLY A 91 10.41 14.82 -4.06
N GLU A 92 9.61 13.95 -3.46
CA GLU A 92 8.16 13.90 -3.71
C GLU A 92 7.47 15.14 -3.16
N THR A 93 6.55 15.70 -3.93
CA THR A 93 5.65 16.78 -3.51
C THR A 93 4.27 16.23 -3.14
N LEU A 94 3.47 17.03 -2.43
CA LEU A 94 2.07 16.69 -2.18
C LEU A 94 1.31 16.43 -3.50
N GLU A 95 1.61 17.19 -4.56
CA GLU A 95 0.98 17.00 -5.87
C GLU A 95 1.29 15.60 -6.45
N ASN A 96 2.54 15.14 -6.38
CA ASN A 96 2.92 13.78 -6.82
C ASN A 96 2.17 12.70 -6.03
N ALA A 97 2.04 12.87 -4.71
CA ALA A 97 1.28 11.96 -3.87
C ALA A 97 -0.22 11.96 -4.24
N LEU A 98 -0.79 13.11 -4.56
CA LEU A 98 -2.17 13.22 -5.04
C LEU A 98 -2.39 12.58 -6.42
N GLN A 99 -1.40 12.58 -7.31
CA GLN A 99 -1.45 11.79 -8.55
C GLN A 99 -1.58 10.29 -8.23
N THR A 100 -0.88 9.81 -7.20
CA THR A 100 -1.00 8.41 -6.74
C THR A 100 -2.39 8.11 -6.16
N VAL A 101 -3.00 9.06 -5.44
CA VAL A 101 -4.41 8.95 -5.00
C VAL A 101 -5.34 8.84 -6.21
N LYS A 102 -5.21 9.74 -7.20
CA LYS A 102 -6.04 9.76 -8.41
C LYS A 102 -5.94 8.45 -9.19
N LEU A 103 -4.72 7.95 -9.40
CA LEU A 103 -4.51 6.65 -10.04
C LEU A 103 -5.24 5.51 -9.29
N ASN A 104 -5.16 5.48 -7.97
CA ASN A 104 -5.88 4.46 -7.20
C ASN A 104 -7.41 4.62 -7.25
N ILE A 105 -7.92 5.85 -7.36
CA ILE A 105 -9.35 6.10 -7.61
C ILE A 105 -9.79 5.49 -8.96
N GLU A 106 -8.97 5.62 -10.01
CA GLU A 106 -9.23 5.02 -11.33
C GLU A 106 -9.13 3.49 -11.30
N LEU A 107 -8.11 2.95 -10.65
CA LEU A 107 -7.89 1.51 -10.48
C LEU A 107 -8.98 0.85 -9.63
N LYS A 108 -9.59 1.56 -8.69
CA LYS A 108 -10.66 1.07 -7.77
C LYS A 108 -10.29 -0.26 -7.09
N PRO A 109 -9.14 -0.41 -6.43
CA PRO A 109 -8.81 -1.65 -5.73
C PRO A 109 -9.79 -1.92 -4.58
N THR A 110 -9.86 -3.18 -4.13
CA THR A 110 -10.61 -3.54 -2.91
C THR A 110 -9.97 -2.87 -1.69
N TRP A 111 -8.64 -2.76 -1.69
CA TRP A 111 -7.87 -2.08 -0.65
C TRP A 111 -6.68 -1.33 -1.25
N ALA A 112 -6.67 -0.02 -1.11
CA ALA A 112 -5.50 0.81 -1.42
C ALA A 112 -4.67 0.99 -0.14
N ARG A 113 -3.59 0.21 0.02
CA ARG A 113 -2.65 0.40 1.13
C ARG A 113 -1.60 1.42 0.73
N CYS A 114 -1.34 2.36 1.62
CA CYS A 114 -0.28 3.34 1.46
C CYS A 114 0.65 3.31 2.68
N ALA A 115 1.95 3.35 2.44
CA ALA A 115 2.99 3.45 3.47
C ALA A 115 3.77 4.74 3.31
N ILE A 116 4.24 5.31 4.42
CA ILE A 116 5.26 6.34 4.41
C ILE A 116 6.61 5.65 4.25
N ILE A 117 7.41 6.12 3.30
CA ILE A 117 8.73 5.54 3.07
C ILE A 117 9.74 6.07 4.09
N SER A 118 10.46 5.18 4.72
CA SER A 118 11.66 5.49 5.50
C SER A 118 12.85 4.71 4.93
N PRO A 119 13.94 5.37 4.55
CA PRO A 119 15.08 4.69 3.99
C PRO A 119 15.87 3.95 5.08
N TYR A 120 16.34 2.75 4.76
CA TYR A 120 17.24 2.01 5.63
C TYR A 120 18.69 2.24 5.21
N PRO A 121 19.65 2.28 6.17
CA PRO A 121 21.09 2.31 5.87
C PRO A 121 21.48 1.20 4.89
N ASN A 122 22.47 1.47 4.07
CA ASN A 122 22.99 0.54 3.05
C ASN A 122 21.99 0.19 1.93
N THR A 123 20.93 1.00 1.73
CA THR A 123 20.03 0.89 0.58
C THR A 123 20.27 2.01 -0.42
N LYS A 124 20.00 1.75 -1.71
CA LYS A 124 20.09 2.80 -2.75
C LYS A 124 19.25 4.03 -2.43
N LEU A 125 18.13 3.85 -1.74
CA LEU A 125 17.26 4.95 -1.34
C LEU A 125 17.91 5.82 -0.26
N TRP A 126 18.64 5.22 0.65
CA TRP A 126 19.49 5.89 1.62
C TRP A 126 20.57 6.72 0.92
N ASP A 127 21.31 6.09 -0.01
CA ASP A 127 22.39 6.76 -0.75
C ASP A 127 21.88 7.99 -1.52
N ILE A 128 20.69 7.88 -2.17
CA ILE A 128 20.04 9.02 -2.82
C ILE A 128 19.74 10.13 -1.81
N GLY A 129 19.26 9.77 -0.62
CA GLY A 129 18.98 10.72 0.44
C GLY A 129 20.21 11.47 0.93
N VAL A 130 21.32 10.75 1.13
CA VAL A 130 22.62 11.33 1.52
C VAL A 130 23.15 12.24 0.41
N GLN A 131 23.24 11.75 -0.82
CA GLN A 131 23.80 12.49 -1.95
C GLN A 131 23.04 13.80 -2.25
N LYS A 132 21.73 13.78 -2.04
CA LYS A 132 20.87 14.96 -2.26
C LYS A 132 20.69 15.83 -1.01
N GLY A 133 21.31 15.51 0.11
CA GLY A 133 21.13 16.23 1.39
C GLY A 133 19.70 16.20 1.92
N LEU A 134 18.93 15.18 1.55
CA LEU A 134 17.51 15.04 1.89
C LEU A 134 17.27 14.26 3.18
N LEU A 135 18.29 13.65 3.79
CA LEU A 135 18.13 13.00 5.08
C LEU A 135 18.22 14.01 6.22
N LYS A 136 17.46 13.76 7.27
CA LYS A 136 17.67 14.39 8.57
C LYS A 136 18.97 13.90 9.18
N ASP A 137 19.53 14.62 10.16
CA ASP A 137 20.57 14.06 11.01
C ASP A 137 19.93 12.88 11.77
N VAL A 138 20.43 11.68 11.52
CA VAL A 138 19.77 10.44 11.94
C VAL A 138 20.59 9.75 13.01
N SER A 139 19.98 9.46 14.14
CA SER A 139 20.52 8.53 15.13
C SER A 139 19.88 7.14 14.99
N PRO A 140 20.50 6.08 15.56
CA PRO A 140 19.88 4.74 15.52
C PRO A 140 18.48 4.68 16.12
N GLU A 141 18.14 5.59 17.05
CA GLU A 141 16.84 5.66 17.70
C GLU A 141 15.74 6.27 16.80
N ASP A 142 16.13 6.95 15.72
CA ASP A 142 15.18 7.56 14.77
C ASP A 142 14.54 6.55 13.83
N PHE A 143 15.02 5.30 13.83
CA PHE A 143 14.42 4.23 13.04
C PHE A 143 13.18 3.70 13.75
N SER A 144 12.01 4.15 13.28
CA SER A 144 10.75 3.61 13.74
C SER A 144 10.58 2.15 13.32
N ASP A 145 10.20 1.30 14.27
CA ASP A 145 9.78 -0.10 13.98
C ASP A 145 8.50 -0.15 13.13
N ASN A 146 7.88 0.99 12.88
CA ASN A 146 6.57 1.09 12.25
C ASN A 146 6.66 1.86 10.92
N TYR A 147 6.56 1.14 9.80
CA TYR A 147 6.60 1.66 8.42
C TYR A 147 5.54 2.72 8.08
N CYS A 148 4.70 3.11 9.01
CA CYS A 148 3.55 3.96 8.74
C CYS A 148 3.60 5.29 9.48
N ASP A 149 4.58 5.53 10.34
CA ASP A 149 4.47 6.64 11.27
C ASP A 149 5.22 7.89 10.86
N ASP A 150 6.38 7.76 10.22
CA ASP A 150 7.20 8.91 9.82
C ASP A 150 8.17 8.58 8.68
N THR A 151 8.82 9.62 8.15
CA THR A 151 9.92 9.52 7.18
C THR A 151 11.16 10.26 7.69
N LEU A 152 12.32 9.68 7.39
CA LEU A 152 13.62 10.31 7.63
C LEU A 152 14.00 11.32 6.55
N PHE A 153 13.23 11.39 5.46
CA PHE A 153 13.46 12.39 4.42
C PHE A 153 12.97 13.77 4.84
N LYS A 154 13.80 14.78 4.60
CA LYS A 154 13.40 16.19 4.67
C LYS A 154 12.39 16.44 3.57
N ASN A 155 11.18 16.83 3.92
CA ASN A 155 10.13 17.16 2.97
C ASN A 155 9.30 18.33 3.52
N LYS A 156 9.10 19.37 2.70
CA LYS A 156 8.31 20.55 3.08
C LYS A 156 6.84 20.20 3.36
N ASP A 157 6.32 19.18 2.67
CA ASP A 157 4.93 18.74 2.76
C ASP A 157 4.76 17.54 3.73
N ARG A 158 5.79 17.24 4.56
CA ARG A 158 5.87 16.04 5.40
C ARG A 158 4.59 15.75 6.18
N ASP A 159 4.10 16.71 6.95
CA ASP A 159 2.93 16.50 7.81
C ASP A 159 1.65 16.28 6.97
N GLN A 160 1.53 16.96 5.83
CA GLN A 160 0.43 16.75 4.91
C GLN A 160 0.49 15.36 4.25
N LEU A 161 1.67 14.86 3.92
CA LEU A 161 1.86 13.51 3.37
C LEU A 161 1.51 12.44 4.41
N ILE A 162 1.93 12.63 5.67
CA ILE A 162 1.59 11.72 6.77
C ILE A 162 0.07 11.70 6.99
N ASN A 163 -0.57 12.85 7.05
CA ASN A 163 -2.02 12.94 7.18
C ASN A 163 -2.73 12.31 5.97
N LEU A 164 -2.25 12.56 4.74
CA LEU A 164 -2.78 11.96 3.52
C LEU A 164 -2.72 10.43 3.58
N GLN A 165 -1.62 9.87 4.07
CA GLN A 165 -1.48 8.42 4.23
C GLN A 165 -2.59 7.84 5.14
N ARG A 166 -2.98 8.54 6.21
CA ARG A 166 -4.07 8.09 7.12
C ARG A 166 -5.41 8.01 6.41
N PHE A 167 -5.68 8.96 5.51
CA PHE A 167 -6.93 9.05 4.75
C PHE A 167 -6.88 8.36 3.38
N PHE A 168 -5.74 7.84 2.95
CA PHE A 168 -5.53 7.29 1.61
C PHE A 168 -6.58 6.22 1.24
N PRO A 169 -6.82 5.16 2.04
CA PRO A 169 -7.83 4.15 1.71
C PRO A 169 -9.26 4.73 1.67
N LEU A 170 -9.55 5.70 2.53
CA LEU A 170 -10.86 6.35 2.60
C LEU A 170 -11.15 7.15 1.32
N VAL A 171 -10.20 7.99 0.92
CA VAL A 171 -10.34 8.84 -0.27
C VAL A 171 -10.41 8.01 -1.56
N VAL A 172 -9.62 6.95 -1.65
CA VAL A 172 -9.69 6.05 -2.81
C VAL A 172 -11.06 5.35 -2.89
N ARG A 173 -11.64 5.00 -1.75
CA ARG A 173 -12.96 4.35 -1.71
C ARG A 173 -14.11 5.32 -1.93
N PHE A 174 -14.00 6.54 -1.41
CA PHE A 174 -15.02 7.60 -1.46
C PHE A 174 -14.41 8.89 -2.02
N PRO A 175 -14.21 8.99 -3.35
CA PRO A 175 -13.53 10.13 -3.98
C PRO A 175 -14.22 11.49 -3.73
N VAL A 176 -15.52 11.48 -3.46
CA VAL A 176 -16.28 12.67 -3.10
C VAL A 176 -15.75 13.37 -1.83
N LEU A 177 -15.03 12.63 -0.97
CA LEU A 177 -14.43 13.17 0.24
C LEU A 177 -13.05 13.84 -0.01
N LEU A 178 -12.52 13.78 -1.25
CA LEU A 178 -11.21 14.35 -1.56
C LEU A 178 -11.08 15.83 -1.18
N PRO A 179 -12.05 16.72 -1.50
CA PRO A 179 -11.95 18.13 -1.09
C PRO A 179 -11.87 18.31 0.43
N LEU A 180 -12.66 17.56 1.19
CA LEU A 180 -12.63 17.57 2.65
C LEU A 180 -11.27 17.09 3.18
N VAL A 181 -10.74 15.99 2.62
CA VAL A 181 -9.44 15.45 3.03
C VAL A 181 -8.31 16.42 2.69
N LEU A 182 -8.36 17.11 1.54
CA LEU A 182 -7.39 18.16 1.18
C LEU A 182 -7.38 19.34 2.17
N TRP A 183 -8.51 19.62 2.81
CA TRP A 183 -8.58 20.60 3.89
C TRP A 183 -8.05 20.03 5.21
N LEU A 184 -8.42 18.80 5.58
CA LEU A 184 -8.00 18.14 6.82
C LEU A 184 -6.48 17.91 6.89
N ILE A 185 -5.84 17.52 5.78
CA ILE A 185 -4.39 17.22 5.77
C ILE A 185 -3.52 18.44 6.05
N LYS A 186 -4.06 19.66 5.95
CA LYS A 186 -3.35 20.91 6.32
C LYS A 186 -3.26 21.12 7.84
N TRP A 187 -4.05 20.38 8.60
CA TRP A 187 -4.02 20.45 10.06
C TRP A 187 -2.77 19.75 10.60
N PRO A 188 -2.28 20.18 11.78
CA PRO A 188 -1.19 19.47 12.44
C PRO A 188 -1.54 17.99 12.64
N ARG A 189 -0.52 17.14 12.60
CA ARG A 189 -0.67 15.73 12.96
C ARG A 189 -1.29 15.61 14.36
N ASN A 190 -2.25 14.71 14.51
CA ASN A 190 -2.96 14.51 15.76
C ASN A 190 -3.43 13.06 15.95
N ALA A 191 -3.67 12.69 17.21
CA ALA A 191 -4.05 11.33 17.58
C ALA A 191 -5.40 10.87 16.98
N VAL A 192 -6.29 11.80 16.62
CA VAL A 192 -7.57 11.45 15.97
C VAL A 192 -7.32 10.89 14.57
N PHE A 193 -6.44 11.55 13.78
CA PHE A 193 -6.06 11.06 12.45
C PHE A 193 -5.35 9.71 12.51
N ASP A 194 -4.46 9.54 13.49
CA ASP A 194 -3.77 8.25 13.69
C ASP A 194 -4.77 7.13 14.06
N LYS A 195 -5.76 7.40 14.91
CA LYS A 195 -6.81 6.42 15.25
C LYS A 195 -7.69 6.08 14.05
N LEU A 196 -8.11 7.09 13.27
CA LEU A 196 -8.91 6.88 12.07
C LEU A 196 -8.13 6.06 11.01
N GLY A 197 -6.86 6.38 10.79
CA GLY A 197 -6.00 5.62 9.88
C GLY A 197 -5.90 4.14 10.27
N ARG A 198 -5.70 3.85 11.57
CA ARG A 198 -5.68 2.47 12.11
C ARG A 198 -7.02 1.77 11.94
N LEU A 199 -8.13 2.47 12.16
CA LEU A 199 -9.48 1.92 11.96
C LEU A 199 -9.71 1.53 10.49
N PHE A 200 -9.38 2.42 9.55
CA PHE A 200 -9.49 2.12 8.11
C PHE A 200 -8.58 0.96 7.71
N PHE A 201 -7.34 0.95 8.19
CA PHE A 201 -6.42 -0.16 7.95
C PHE A 201 -7.02 -1.49 8.42
N GLY A 202 -7.51 -1.56 9.66
CA GLY A 202 -8.13 -2.75 10.24
C GLY A 202 -9.34 -3.21 9.43
N TYR A 203 -10.25 -2.30 9.08
CA TYR A 203 -11.44 -2.63 8.27
C TYR A 203 -11.07 -3.27 6.94
N TYR A 204 -10.14 -2.67 6.19
CA TYR A 204 -9.74 -3.21 4.88
C TYR A 204 -8.91 -4.48 4.98
N ALA A 205 -8.09 -4.62 6.03
CA ALA A 205 -7.35 -5.83 6.30
C ALA A 205 -8.30 -7.02 6.50
N VAL A 206 -9.30 -6.85 7.36
CA VAL A 206 -10.34 -7.86 7.60
C VAL A 206 -11.03 -8.25 6.30
N LYS A 207 -11.49 -7.28 5.53
CA LYS A 207 -12.19 -7.51 4.26
C LYS A 207 -11.32 -8.25 3.25
N TYR A 208 -10.06 -7.87 3.11
CA TYR A 208 -9.13 -8.45 2.13
C TYR A 208 -8.66 -9.85 2.52
N TRP A 209 -8.25 -10.03 3.78
CA TRP A 209 -7.76 -11.31 4.29
C TRP A 209 -8.89 -12.31 4.58
N GLY A 210 -10.11 -11.82 4.76
CA GLY A 210 -11.29 -12.65 5.05
C GLY A 210 -11.38 -13.11 6.50
N TYR A 211 -10.80 -12.35 7.41
CA TYR A 211 -10.95 -12.60 8.84
C TYR A 211 -12.41 -12.46 9.25
N SER A 212 -12.85 -13.32 10.16
CA SER A 212 -14.15 -13.17 10.81
C SER A 212 -14.12 -12.04 11.85
N ILE A 213 -15.28 -11.52 12.22
CA ILE A 213 -15.39 -10.55 13.33
C ILE A 213 -14.80 -11.13 14.63
N ARG A 214 -14.94 -12.43 14.85
CA ARG A 214 -14.35 -13.13 16.01
C ARG A 214 -12.83 -13.07 15.97
N ASP A 215 -12.22 -13.29 14.80
CA ASP A 215 -10.75 -13.19 14.64
C ASP A 215 -10.29 -11.76 14.94
N VAL A 216 -11.02 -10.76 14.45
CA VAL A 216 -10.71 -9.34 14.71
C VAL A 216 -10.77 -9.01 16.19
N CYS A 217 -11.81 -9.46 16.89
CA CYS A 217 -11.91 -9.25 18.34
C CYS A 217 -10.80 -9.97 19.09
N LYS A 218 -10.50 -11.22 18.74
CA LYS A 218 -9.43 -12.03 19.36
C LYS A 218 -8.05 -11.39 19.14
N TYR A 219 -7.72 -11.02 17.91
CA TYR A 219 -6.44 -10.44 17.54
C TYR A 219 -6.31 -8.99 18.02
N GLY A 220 -7.39 -8.22 17.95
CA GLY A 220 -7.43 -6.86 18.51
C GLY A 220 -7.21 -6.87 20.03
N TRP A 221 -7.82 -7.81 20.75
CA TRP A 221 -7.62 -7.95 22.19
C TRP A 221 -6.19 -8.40 22.54
N TYR A 222 -5.62 -9.32 21.75
CA TYR A 222 -4.23 -9.74 21.88
C TYR A 222 -3.26 -8.56 21.69
N PHE A 223 -3.46 -7.76 20.63
CA PHE A 223 -2.66 -6.56 20.36
C PHE A 223 -2.77 -5.53 21.50
N ILE A 224 -3.98 -5.29 22.04
CA ILE A 224 -4.17 -4.38 23.18
C ILE A 224 -3.42 -4.89 24.41
N LYS A 225 -3.41 -6.20 24.63
CA LYS A 225 -2.78 -6.82 25.80
C LYS A 225 -1.25 -6.91 25.70
N THR A 226 -0.71 -7.15 24.52
CA THR A 226 0.73 -7.45 24.34
C THR A 226 1.51 -6.33 23.68
N GLY A 227 0.83 -5.38 23.01
CA GLY A 227 1.46 -4.35 22.19
C GLY A 227 2.14 -4.88 20.92
N GLN A 228 2.08 -6.21 20.68
CA GLN A 228 2.75 -6.82 19.54
C GLN A 228 1.78 -7.07 18.38
N PRO A 229 2.14 -6.70 17.13
CA PRO A 229 1.40 -7.11 15.95
C PRO A 229 1.53 -8.62 15.76
N ILE A 230 0.44 -9.24 15.32
CA ILE A 230 0.39 -10.67 14.96
C ILE A 230 0.85 -10.86 13.53
#